data_04f165b19d5f7da3dea190288ad6c6e7
#
_entry.id   04f165b19d5f7da3dea190288ad6c6e7
#
_cell.length_a   1.000
_cell.length_b   1.000
_cell.length_c   1.000
_cell.angle_alpha   90.00
_cell.angle_beta   90.00
_cell.angle_gamma   90.00
#
_symmetry.space_group_name_H-M   'P 1'
#
loop_
_entity.id
_entity.type
_entity.pdbx_description
1 polymer ?
#
loop_
_entity_poly.entity_id
_entity_poly.type
_entity_poly.pdbx_seq_one_letter_code
_entity_poly.pdbx_strand_id
1 'polypeptide(L)'
;MADNTNIWPIFRWANWWLSDDLFTGIQNSFYYSKNIEIREDMRSIYPCPQSKVATASSTVTSTPVKMLQITDTIRAVFSSDKVYTFNSENESISEVHDFDIRVCDACVFGNKIFVSTRTKLYQYNYENPDWSNPVEICSLTDNTYHPLLPTSTTLVIGDKNIIKVILYNALNTAIDQITLASNCLVKLLDFLWWYTRIVIEKDYYRNEIWLWDNSKEAINERIPMDWYKFYQSVVYKGQHYLVSNKWLGMMNWYNYFIIKRFDKFSDNINSICVYDDKIYIGWTDWIYIYWAKNKNYSEVLWMWTYTWAKVWALASNYQDIFTSTGTKIWFNTNPATDWEIQTMAYYWNSLSQIKQCLYMRLWYKITDGWFIKAYYRTDKVNSRTEFTMDWWLTSQSNMRSPFATSIKLNLRFQWIQFKFVLSWEDTHLYSADLFYNWMLD
;
A
#
# COMPACT_ATOMS: atom_id res chain seq x y z
N MET A 1 32.79 -8.20 41.04
CA MET A 1 31.34 -8.00 40.82
C MET A 1 31.06 -8.32 39.39
N ALA A 2 30.31 -9.37 39.10
CA ALA A 2 29.91 -9.67 37.72
C ALA A 2 28.98 -8.54 37.28
N ASP A 3 29.34 -7.89 36.18
CA ASP A 3 28.50 -6.87 35.56
C ASP A 3 27.19 -7.55 35.08
N ASN A 4 26.14 -7.45 35.85
CA ASN A 4 24.81 -7.93 35.51
C ASN A 4 24.13 -6.96 34.51
N THR A 5 24.86 -6.56 33.49
CA THR A 5 24.33 -5.70 32.46
C THR A 5 23.45 -6.54 31.52
N ASN A 6 22.18 -6.25 31.49
CA ASN A 6 21.23 -6.89 30.59
C ASN A 6 21.30 -6.22 29.22
N ILE A 7 21.18 -7.01 28.17
CA ILE A 7 21.14 -6.53 26.79
C ILE A 7 19.73 -6.75 26.27
N TRP A 8 19.12 -5.69 25.76
CA TRP A 8 17.85 -5.76 25.06
C TRP A 8 18.02 -5.32 23.62
N PRO A 9 17.75 -6.20 22.66
CA PRO A 9 17.71 -5.80 21.28
C PRO A 9 16.49 -4.89 21.06
N ILE A 10 16.72 -3.64 20.73
CA ILE A 10 15.67 -2.71 20.30
C ILE A 10 15.13 -3.20 18.96
N PHE A 11 16.03 -3.58 18.07
CA PHE A 11 15.74 -4.30 16.85
C PHE A 11 16.96 -5.10 16.42
N ARG A 12 16.71 -6.32 16.04
CA ARG A 12 17.67 -7.23 15.39
C ARG A 12 16.88 -7.99 14.34
N TRP A 13 17.29 -7.96 13.07
CA TRP A 13 16.85 -8.86 12.02
C TRP A 13 15.33 -9.07 11.83
N ALA A 14 14.81 -8.63 10.79
CA ALA A 14 13.77 -9.26 9.97
C ALA A 14 12.30 -9.38 10.40
N ASN A 15 11.88 -9.04 11.58
CA ASN A 15 10.45 -9.07 11.95
C ASN A 15 9.92 -7.66 12.23
N TRP A 16 9.94 -6.83 11.20
CA TRP A 16 9.62 -5.43 11.31
C TRP A 16 8.12 -5.21 11.03
N TRP A 17 7.32 -5.14 12.08
CA TRP A 17 5.90 -4.83 11.98
C TRP A 17 5.62 -3.39 12.37
N LEU A 18 4.69 -2.78 11.64
CA LEU A 18 4.04 -1.57 12.12
C LEU A 18 2.96 -1.98 13.13
N SER A 19 3.09 -1.56 14.38
CA SER A 19 2.13 -1.85 15.45
C SER A 19 1.15 -0.70 15.65
N ASP A 20 -0.09 -1.02 15.97
CA ASP A 20 -1.12 -0.02 16.31
C ASP A 20 -1.02 0.45 17.75
N ASP A 21 -0.41 -0.36 18.59
CA ASP A 21 -0.28 -0.10 20.01
C ASP A 21 1.17 0.20 20.37
N LEU A 22 1.38 1.28 21.11
CA LEU A 22 2.70 1.71 21.55
C LEU A 22 3.35 0.70 22.53
N PHE A 23 2.56 -0.06 23.29
CA PHE A 23 3.03 -0.90 24.39
C PHE A 23 2.89 -2.40 24.16
N THR A 24 1.91 -2.85 23.37
CA THR A 24 1.55 -4.27 23.28
C THR A 24 1.95 -4.94 21.97
N GLY A 25 2.70 -4.25 21.11
CA GLY A 25 3.18 -4.80 19.84
C GLY A 25 4.19 -5.94 20.02
N ILE A 26 4.36 -6.71 18.97
CA ILE A 26 5.35 -7.80 18.93
C ILE A 26 6.76 -7.22 19.07
N GLN A 27 7.62 -7.92 19.78
CA GLN A 27 9.04 -7.56 19.90
C GLN A 27 9.65 -7.31 18.52
N ASN A 28 10.44 -6.25 18.35
CA ASN A 28 11.00 -5.76 17.09
C ASN A 28 9.98 -5.10 16.14
N SER A 29 8.82 -4.67 16.62
CA SER A 29 7.87 -3.89 15.83
C SER A 29 8.20 -2.41 15.86
N PHE A 30 7.73 -1.69 14.83
CA PHE A 30 7.69 -0.23 14.83
C PHE A 30 6.31 0.25 15.25
N TYR A 31 6.28 1.34 15.97
CA TYR A 31 5.06 2.10 16.17
C TYR A 31 4.77 3.00 14.98
N TYR A 32 5.82 3.53 14.34
CA TYR A 32 5.73 4.42 13.19
C TYR A 32 6.92 4.23 12.28
N SER A 33 6.69 4.29 10.98
CA SER A 33 7.75 4.31 9.97
C SER A 33 7.34 5.19 8.79
N LYS A 34 8.28 5.94 8.26
CA LYS A 34 8.09 6.85 7.13
C LYS A 34 9.25 6.70 6.16
N ASN A 35 8.96 6.58 4.88
CA ASN A 35 9.93 6.56 3.79
C ASN A 35 11.02 5.49 3.97
N ILE A 36 10.64 4.33 4.46
CA ILE A 36 11.55 3.19 4.62
C ILE A 36 11.17 2.02 3.73
N GLU A 37 12.16 1.23 3.40
CA GLU A 37 12.03 -0.03 2.68
C GLU A 37 12.79 -1.14 3.42
N ILE A 38 12.22 -2.34 3.41
CA ILE A 38 12.87 -3.55 3.89
C ILE A 38 13.07 -4.43 2.66
N ARG A 39 14.33 -4.69 2.31
CA ARG A 39 14.68 -5.50 1.14
C ARG A 39 14.74 -6.99 1.50
N GLU A 40 14.90 -7.83 0.50
CA GLU A 40 14.90 -9.30 0.66
C GLU A 40 15.94 -9.82 1.65
N ASP A 41 17.09 -9.16 1.77
CA ASP A 41 18.14 -9.54 2.73
C ASP A 41 17.71 -9.36 4.17
N MET A 42 16.69 -8.54 4.43
CA MET A 42 16.12 -8.18 5.73
C MET A 42 17.17 -7.85 6.81
N ARG A 43 18.38 -7.48 6.40
CA ARG A 43 19.50 -7.21 7.30
C ARG A 43 19.58 -5.75 7.74
N SER A 44 18.96 -4.87 6.98
CA SER A 44 18.96 -3.44 7.26
C SER A 44 17.69 -2.77 6.76
N ILE A 45 17.49 -1.57 7.25
CA ILE A 45 16.46 -0.65 6.82
C ILE A 45 17.08 0.31 5.83
N TYR A 46 16.39 0.53 4.73
CA TYR A 46 16.80 1.38 3.63
C TYR A 46 15.79 2.51 3.45
N PRO A 47 16.21 3.68 2.94
CA PRO A 47 15.26 4.66 2.43
C PRO A 47 14.51 4.08 1.23
N CYS A 48 13.19 4.25 1.19
CA CYS A 48 12.42 3.90 0.01
C CYS A 48 12.60 4.93 -1.11
N PRO A 49 12.29 4.61 -2.36
CA PRO A 49 12.28 5.58 -3.42
C PRO A 49 11.34 6.76 -3.11
N GLN A 50 11.80 7.97 -3.31
CA GLN A 50 10.99 9.18 -3.18
C GLN A 50 10.19 9.39 -4.46
N SER A 51 8.91 9.71 -4.32
CA SER A 51 8.10 10.08 -5.47
C SER A 51 8.36 11.52 -5.88
N LYS A 52 8.41 11.70 -7.19
CA LYS A 52 8.48 12.99 -7.86
C LYS A 52 7.14 13.29 -8.51
N VAL A 53 6.72 14.55 -8.46
CA VAL A 53 5.56 14.97 -9.29
C VAL A 53 5.94 14.83 -10.74
N ALA A 54 5.19 14.03 -11.47
CA ALA A 54 5.43 13.77 -12.89
C ALA A 54 5.29 15.03 -13.75
N THR A 55 4.50 15.99 -13.29
CA THR A 55 4.21 17.19 -14.06
C THR A 55 4.20 18.41 -13.14
N ALA A 56 5.26 19.17 -13.17
CA ALA A 56 5.34 20.43 -12.41
C ALA A 56 4.37 21.50 -12.95
N SER A 57 4.05 21.46 -14.24
CA SER A 57 3.35 22.52 -14.98
C SER A 57 1.95 22.16 -15.49
N SER A 58 1.60 20.89 -15.55
CA SER A 58 0.28 20.45 -16.04
C SER A 58 -0.45 19.60 -15.00
N THR A 59 -1.71 19.88 -14.78
CA THR A 59 -2.55 19.19 -13.83
C THR A 59 -3.63 18.42 -14.56
N VAL A 60 -3.95 17.25 -14.03
CA VAL A 60 -5.18 16.56 -14.40
C VAL A 60 -6.34 17.38 -13.81
N THR A 61 -7.30 17.77 -14.64
CA THR A 61 -8.39 18.68 -14.18
C THR A 61 -9.43 17.99 -13.31
N SER A 62 -9.44 16.65 -13.29
CA SER A 62 -10.36 15.87 -12.47
C SER A 62 -9.62 14.70 -11.79
N THR A 63 -10.25 14.12 -10.78
CA THR A 63 -9.64 13.07 -9.96
C THR A 63 -9.33 11.81 -10.78
N PRO A 64 -8.08 11.34 -10.81
CA PRO A 64 -7.73 10.08 -11.46
C PRO A 64 -8.44 8.88 -10.81
N VAL A 65 -8.99 8.03 -11.65
CA VAL A 65 -9.71 6.81 -11.25
C VAL A 65 -8.87 5.58 -11.52
N LYS A 66 -8.22 5.53 -12.69
CA LYS A 66 -7.43 4.37 -13.15
C LYS A 66 -6.23 4.83 -13.97
N MET A 67 -5.16 4.08 -13.93
CA MET A 67 -4.01 4.24 -14.82
C MET A 67 -3.73 2.91 -15.52
N LEU A 68 -3.50 2.94 -16.82
CA LEU A 68 -3.13 1.78 -17.63
C LEU A 68 -1.83 2.05 -18.38
N GLN A 69 -0.97 1.07 -18.42
CA GLN A 69 0.21 1.11 -19.27
C GLN A 69 -0.20 0.84 -20.72
N ILE A 70 0.21 1.71 -21.63
CA ILE A 70 -0.01 1.55 -23.08
C ILE A 70 1.30 1.11 -23.77
N THR A 71 2.41 1.77 -23.44
CA THR A 71 3.76 1.37 -23.83
C THR A 71 4.67 1.44 -22.61
N ASP A 72 5.95 1.16 -22.78
CA ASP A 72 6.93 1.25 -21.69
C ASP A 72 6.98 2.66 -21.08
N THR A 73 6.76 3.69 -21.88
CA THR A 73 6.85 5.09 -21.47
C THR A 73 5.50 5.82 -21.42
N ILE A 74 4.47 5.30 -22.08
CA ILE A 74 3.15 5.97 -22.20
C ILE A 74 2.12 5.24 -21.36
N ARG A 75 1.37 6.01 -20.58
CA ARG A 75 0.23 5.55 -19.77
C ARG A 75 -1.01 6.36 -20.08
N ALA A 76 -2.15 5.68 -20.11
CA ALA A 76 -3.45 6.32 -20.10
C ALA A 76 -3.88 6.53 -18.65
N VAL A 77 -4.23 7.77 -18.32
CA VAL A 77 -4.73 8.17 -17.00
C VAL A 77 -6.20 8.54 -17.16
N PHE A 78 -7.05 7.68 -16.63
CA PHE A 78 -8.50 7.91 -16.61
C PHE A 78 -8.85 8.70 -15.37
N SER A 79 -9.39 9.87 -15.55
CA SER A 79 -9.94 10.68 -14.47
C SER A 79 -11.46 10.52 -14.38
N SER A 80 -12.14 11.33 -13.56
CA SER A 80 -13.59 11.16 -13.38
C SER A 80 -14.42 11.30 -14.64
N ASP A 81 -13.96 12.06 -15.64
CA ASP A 81 -14.68 12.33 -16.89
C ASP A 81 -13.79 12.33 -18.13
N LYS A 82 -12.47 12.29 -17.93
CA LYS A 82 -11.50 12.48 -19.01
C LYS A 82 -10.44 11.40 -19.04
N VAL A 83 -9.80 11.25 -20.19
CA VAL A 83 -8.57 10.47 -20.32
C VAL A 83 -7.42 11.38 -20.73
N TYR A 84 -6.29 11.16 -20.10
CA TYR A 84 -5.01 11.83 -20.36
C TYR A 84 -3.97 10.81 -20.79
N THR A 85 -3.07 11.25 -21.64
CA THR A 85 -1.85 10.50 -21.95
C THR A 85 -0.70 11.08 -21.12
N PHE A 86 -0.07 10.25 -20.32
CA PHE A 86 1.12 10.59 -19.57
C PHE A 86 2.34 9.90 -20.20
N ASN A 87 3.39 10.69 -20.48
CA ASN A 87 4.67 10.18 -20.97
C ASN A 87 5.75 10.37 -19.89
N SER A 88 6.33 9.27 -19.45
CA SER A 88 7.33 9.27 -18.36
C SER A 88 8.72 9.74 -18.78
N GLU A 89 9.07 9.72 -20.07
CA GLU A 89 10.37 10.21 -20.55
C GLU A 89 10.49 11.72 -20.50
N ASN A 90 9.47 12.41 -20.95
CA ASN A 90 9.47 13.89 -21.00
C ASN A 90 8.61 14.51 -19.89
N GLU A 91 8.08 13.67 -18.97
CA GLU A 91 7.26 14.09 -17.85
C GLU A 91 6.05 14.95 -18.27
N SER A 92 5.48 14.67 -19.44
CA SER A 92 4.34 15.42 -19.99
C SER A 92 3.02 14.69 -19.80
N ILE A 93 1.97 15.47 -19.62
CA ILE A 93 0.60 14.96 -19.62
C ILE A 93 -0.26 15.82 -20.54
N SER A 94 -1.10 15.18 -21.33
CA SER A 94 -2.02 15.85 -22.24
C SER A 94 -3.40 15.20 -22.18
N GLU A 95 -4.44 16.02 -22.13
CA GLU A 95 -5.82 15.57 -22.31
C GLU A 95 -6.02 15.08 -23.75
N VAL A 96 -6.64 13.91 -23.92
CA VAL A 96 -6.86 13.30 -25.22
C VAL A 96 -8.34 13.02 -25.50
N HIS A 97 -9.20 12.93 -24.48
CA HIS A 97 -10.63 12.76 -24.65
C HIS A 97 -11.42 13.16 -23.42
N ASP A 98 -12.62 13.70 -23.62
CA ASP A 98 -13.62 13.99 -22.61
C ASP A 98 -14.84 13.09 -22.83
N PHE A 99 -15.19 12.29 -21.82
CA PHE A 99 -16.35 11.39 -21.90
C PHE A 99 -17.68 12.08 -21.58
N ASP A 100 -17.65 13.31 -21.06
CA ASP A 100 -18.81 14.04 -20.50
C ASP A 100 -19.54 13.27 -19.39
N ILE A 101 -19.02 12.13 -18.96
CA ILE A 101 -19.61 11.24 -17.96
C ILE A 101 -18.52 10.51 -17.17
N ARG A 102 -18.80 10.27 -15.90
CA ARG A 102 -17.83 9.67 -14.99
C ARG A 102 -17.34 8.29 -15.45
N VAL A 103 -16.03 8.15 -15.57
CA VAL A 103 -15.34 6.85 -15.72
C VAL A 103 -15.36 6.10 -14.40
N CYS A 104 -15.65 4.81 -14.46
CA CYS A 104 -15.69 3.92 -13.28
C CYS A 104 -14.45 3.04 -13.20
N ASP A 105 -14.06 2.40 -14.31
CA ASP A 105 -12.88 1.53 -14.38
C ASP A 105 -12.37 1.42 -15.82
N ALA A 106 -11.16 0.90 -15.99
CA ALA A 106 -10.59 0.60 -17.29
C ALA A 106 -9.63 -0.59 -17.22
N CYS A 107 -9.57 -1.41 -18.25
CA CYS A 107 -8.64 -2.54 -18.34
C CYS A 107 -8.23 -2.85 -19.78
N VAL A 108 -7.20 -3.67 -19.91
CA VAL A 108 -6.80 -4.25 -21.20
C VAL A 108 -7.29 -5.69 -21.25
N PHE A 109 -7.96 -6.06 -22.32
CA PHE A 109 -8.40 -7.42 -22.61
C PHE A 109 -8.25 -7.75 -24.10
N GLY A 110 -7.54 -8.81 -24.39
CA GLY A 110 -7.11 -9.10 -25.75
C GLY A 110 -6.20 -7.98 -26.27
N ASN A 111 -6.52 -7.47 -27.46
CA ASN A 111 -5.82 -6.32 -28.06
C ASN A 111 -6.63 -5.02 -27.94
N LYS A 112 -7.49 -4.92 -26.94
CA LYS A 112 -8.41 -3.80 -26.74
C LYS A 112 -8.28 -3.23 -25.33
N ILE A 113 -8.55 -1.92 -25.23
CA ILE A 113 -8.78 -1.22 -23.97
C ILE A 113 -10.29 -1.09 -23.80
N PHE A 114 -10.80 -1.52 -22.67
CA PHE A 114 -12.19 -1.34 -22.28
C PHE A 114 -12.28 -0.30 -21.18
N VAL A 115 -13.24 0.62 -21.31
CA VAL A 115 -13.50 1.70 -20.37
C VAL A 115 -14.96 1.68 -19.98
N SER A 116 -15.25 1.44 -18.71
CA SER A 116 -16.59 1.57 -18.16
C SER A 116 -16.82 2.97 -17.63
N THR A 117 -17.93 3.57 -18.03
CA THR A 117 -18.46 4.82 -17.48
C THR A 117 -19.74 4.51 -16.69
N ARG A 118 -20.35 5.52 -16.09
CA ARG A 118 -21.62 5.33 -15.33
C ARG A 118 -22.72 4.64 -16.11
N THR A 119 -22.76 4.81 -17.45
CA THR A 119 -23.89 4.35 -18.27
C THR A 119 -23.50 3.57 -19.50
N LYS A 120 -22.21 3.50 -19.84
CA LYS A 120 -21.73 2.89 -21.08
C LYS A 120 -20.42 2.15 -20.90
N LEU A 121 -20.21 1.16 -21.75
CA LEU A 121 -18.93 0.48 -21.94
C LEU A 121 -18.37 0.85 -23.30
N TYR A 122 -17.16 1.38 -23.32
CA TYR A 122 -16.43 1.74 -24.52
C TYR A 122 -15.24 0.83 -24.77
N GLN A 123 -14.82 0.76 -26.03
CA GLN A 123 -13.67 -0.02 -26.49
C GLN A 123 -12.77 0.82 -27.37
N TYR A 124 -11.46 0.63 -27.24
CA TYR A 124 -10.40 1.21 -28.05
C TYR A 124 -9.40 0.14 -28.51
N ASN A 125 -8.65 0.39 -29.58
CA ASN A 125 -7.51 -0.44 -29.93
C ASN A 125 -6.36 -0.20 -28.94
N TYR A 126 -5.68 -1.27 -28.51
CA TYR A 126 -4.61 -1.15 -27.52
C TYR A 126 -3.34 -0.52 -28.08
N GLU A 127 -2.87 -1.00 -29.26
CA GLU A 127 -1.60 -0.56 -29.85
C GLU A 127 -1.60 0.91 -30.29
N ASN A 128 -2.73 1.42 -30.76
CA ASN A 128 -2.89 2.80 -31.17
C ASN A 128 -4.32 3.26 -30.84
N PRO A 129 -4.57 3.70 -29.61
CA PRO A 129 -5.91 4.11 -29.22
C PRO A 129 -6.32 5.42 -29.89
N ASP A 130 -7.35 5.37 -30.73
CA ASP A 130 -8.03 6.58 -31.21
C ASP A 130 -9.04 7.02 -30.12
N TRP A 131 -8.55 7.83 -29.17
CA TRP A 131 -9.35 8.31 -28.06
C TRP A 131 -10.55 9.14 -28.46
N SER A 132 -10.51 9.77 -29.64
CA SER A 132 -11.60 10.62 -30.13
C SER A 132 -12.80 9.82 -30.66
N ASN A 133 -12.60 8.56 -31.02
CA ASN A 133 -13.63 7.71 -31.64
C ASN A 133 -13.83 6.39 -30.84
N PRO A 134 -14.43 6.45 -29.65
CA PRO A 134 -14.76 5.25 -28.88
C PRO A 134 -15.81 4.40 -29.59
N VAL A 135 -15.63 3.10 -29.57
CA VAL A 135 -16.67 2.16 -29.98
C VAL A 135 -17.51 1.81 -28.75
N GLU A 136 -18.79 2.19 -28.76
CA GLU A 136 -19.73 1.78 -27.72
C GLU A 136 -20.07 0.30 -27.90
N ILE A 137 -19.88 -0.50 -26.83
CA ILE A 137 -20.16 -1.94 -26.81
C ILE A 137 -21.55 -2.23 -26.27
N CYS A 138 -21.90 -1.61 -25.15
CA CYS A 138 -23.23 -1.75 -24.56
C CYS A 138 -23.52 -0.59 -23.59
N SER A 139 -24.82 -0.43 -23.31
CA SER A 139 -25.27 0.42 -22.21
C SER A 139 -25.13 -0.30 -20.88
N LEU A 140 -24.81 0.46 -19.83
CA LEU A 140 -24.74 0.01 -18.44
C LEU A 140 -25.81 0.71 -17.61
N THR A 141 -26.21 0.09 -16.50
CA THR A 141 -27.14 0.68 -15.54
C THR A 141 -26.49 1.86 -14.84
N ASP A 142 -27.11 3.02 -14.78
CA ASP A 142 -26.52 4.19 -14.12
C ASP A 142 -26.07 3.90 -12.68
N ASN A 143 -24.76 3.88 -12.48
CA ASN A 143 -24.11 3.58 -11.22
C ASN A 143 -22.69 4.15 -11.16
N THR A 144 -22.13 4.22 -9.96
CA THR A 144 -20.74 4.67 -9.71
C THR A 144 -19.70 3.55 -9.73
N TYR A 145 -20.12 2.30 -9.78
CA TYR A 145 -19.23 1.13 -9.76
C TYR A 145 -19.57 0.22 -10.95
N HIS A 146 -18.63 0.11 -11.87
CA HIS A 146 -18.65 -0.87 -12.95
C HIS A 146 -17.26 -1.48 -13.07
N PRO A 147 -16.88 -2.36 -12.12
CA PRO A 147 -15.58 -2.99 -12.12
C PRO A 147 -15.42 -3.88 -13.35
N LEU A 148 -14.20 -3.89 -13.90
CA LEU A 148 -13.79 -4.68 -15.05
C LEU A 148 -12.71 -5.68 -14.63
N LEU A 149 -12.91 -6.96 -14.92
CA LEU A 149 -11.95 -8.01 -14.64
C LEU A 149 -11.59 -8.78 -15.91
N PRO A 150 -10.41 -8.56 -16.49
CA PRO A 150 -9.92 -9.38 -17.58
C PRO A 150 -9.43 -10.74 -17.03
N THR A 151 -9.91 -11.83 -17.61
CA THR A 151 -9.39 -13.18 -17.42
C THR A 151 -8.69 -13.65 -18.70
N SER A 152 -8.23 -14.89 -18.75
CA SER A 152 -7.61 -15.43 -19.98
C SER A 152 -8.57 -15.54 -21.16
N THR A 153 -9.85 -15.75 -20.91
CA THR A 153 -10.86 -16.06 -21.95
C THR A 153 -12.05 -15.10 -21.99
N THR A 154 -12.26 -14.37 -20.89
CA THR A 154 -13.43 -13.49 -20.74
C THR A 154 -13.07 -12.19 -20.05
N LEU A 155 -13.75 -11.12 -20.44
CA LEU A 155 -13.84 -9.89 -19.63
C LEU A 155 -15.14 -9.94 -18.84
N VAL A 156 -15.03 -9.94 -17.52
CA VAL A 156 -16.18 -9.90 -16.60
C VAL A 156 -16.45 -8.44 -16.22
N ILE A 157 -17.71 -8.04 -16.26
CA ILE A 157 -18.17 -6.67 -16.04
C ILE A 157 -19.24 -6.67 -14.96
N GLY A 158 -19.06 -5.88 -13.93
CA GLY A 158 -20.09 -5.62 -12.93
C GLY A 158 -21.01 -4.49 -13.38
N ASP A 159 -22.29 -4.79 -13.64
CA ASP A 159 -23.30 -3.80 -14.01
C ASP A 159 -24.41 -3.79 -12.94
N LYS A 160 -24.20 -3.05 -11.85
CA LYS A 160 -25.08 -3.02 -10.68
C LYS A 160 -25.37 -4.44 -10.17
N ASN A 161 -26.55 -4.98 -10.45
CA ASN A 161 -26.96 -6.34 -10.08
C ASN A 161 -26.85 -7.34 -11.24
N ILE A 162 -26.17 -6.99 -12.31
CA ILE A 162 -25.97 -7.87 -13.48
C ILE A 162 -24.48 -8.10 -13.64
N ILE A 163 -24.11 -9.33 -13.93
CA ILE A 163 -22.77 -9.69 -14.38
C ILE A 163 -22.84 -9.90 -15.88
N LYS A 164 -22.14 -9.06 -16.62
CA LYS A 164 -21.98 -9.19 -18.07
C LYS A 164 -20.62 -9.80 -18.40
N VAL A 165 -20.51 -10.47 -19.51
CA VAL A 165 -19.26 -11.02 -20.02
C VAL A 165 -19.04 -10.65 -21.48
N ILE A 166 -17.79 -10.46 -21.86
CA ILE A 166 -17.32 -10.37 -23.23
C ILE A 166 -16.35 -11.53 -23.47
N LEU A 167 -16.60 -12.31 -24.49
CA LEU A 167 -15.73 -13.43 -24.83
C LEU A 167 -14.55 -12.95 -25.67
N TYR A 168 -13.39 -13.57 -25.52
CA TYR A 168 -12.18 -13.23 -26.27
C TYR A 168 -12.35 -13.30 -27.80
N ASN A 169 -13.21 -14.22 -28.29
CA ASN A 169 -13.52 -14.37 -29.72
C ASN A 169 -14.68 -13.49 -30.19
N ALA A 170 -15.31 -12.72 -29.33
CA ALA A 170 -16.46 -11.85 -29.63
C ALA A 170 -16.35 -10.52 -28.87
N LEU A 171 -15.23 -9.79 -29.05
CA LEU A 171 -14.88 -8.59 -28.29
C LEU A 171 -15.87 -7.43 -28.41
N ASN A 172 -16.75 -7.45 -29.38
CA ASN A 172 -17.74 -6.40 -29.62
C ASN A 172 -19.14 -6.72 -29.06
N THR A 173 -19.27 -7.81 -28.30
CA THR A 173 -20.58 -8.25 -27.83
C THR A 173 -20.51 -8.56 -26.32
N ALA A 174 -21.26 -7.79 -25.52
CA ALA A 174 -21.47 -8.07 -24.12
C ALA A 174 -22.74 -8.92 -23.92
N ILE A 175 -22.66 -9.95 -23.10
CA ILE A 175 -23.76 -10.87 -22.81
C ILE A 175 -24.10 -10.77 -21.33
N ASP A 176 -25.38 -10.65 -20.98
CA ASP A 176 -25.84 -10.73 -19.59
C ASP A 176 -25.78 -12.20 -19.13
N GLN A 177 -24.79 -12.50 -18.29
CA GLN A 177 -24.51 -13.86 -17.85
C GLN A 177 -25.30 -14.25 -16.61
N ILE A 178 -25.37 -13.34 -15.62
CA ILE A 178 -26.07 -13.58 -14.36
C ILE A 178 -26.81 -12.32 -13.94
N THR A 179 -28.09 -12.47 -13.60
CA THR A 179 -28.87 -11.41 -12.95
C THR A 179 -29.06 -11.74 -11.48
N LEU A 180 -28.63 -10.83 -10.63
CA LEU A 180 -28.70 -10.92 -9.18
C LEU A 180 -29.98 -10.25 -8.66
N ALA A 181 -30.25 -10.38 -7.36
CA ALA A 181 -31.37 -9.66 -6.74
C ALA A 181 -31.15 -8.14 -6.90
N SER A 182 -32.25 -7.41 -7.03
CA SER A 182 -32.21 -5.95 -7.34
C SER A 182 -31.52 -5.08 -6.30
N ASN A 183 -31.39 -5.58 -5.05
CA ASN A 183 -30.66 -4.90 -3.97
C ASN A 183 -29.17 -5.23 -3.94
N CYS A 184 -28.64 -6.02 -4.87
CA CYS A 184 -27.23 -6.35 -4.96
C CYS A 184 -26.51 -5.31 -5.81
N LEU A 185 -25.28 -4.97 -5.40
CA LEU A 185 -24.35 -4.15 -6.15
C LEU A 185 -23.02 -4.90 -6.29
N VAL A 186 -22.63 -5.21 -7.52
CA VAL A 186 -21.29 -5.74 -7.82
C VAL A 186 -20.27 -4.61 -7.64
N LYS A 187 -19.41 -4.74 -6.67
CA LYS A 187 -18.48 -3.67 -6.29
C LYS A 187 -17.04 -3.92 -6.69
N LEU A 188 -16.55 -5.14 -6.47
CA LEU A 188 -15.19 -5.55 -6.84
C LEU A 188 -15.23 -6.90 -7.52
N LEU A 189 -14.29 -7.12 -8.42
CA LEU A 189 -14.09 -8.36 -9.14
C LEU A 189 -12.63 -8.75 -9.07
N ASP A 190 -12.35 -10.01 -8.70
CA ASP A 190 -11.01 -10.59 -8.70
C ASP A 190 -11.03 -12.01 -9.23
N PHE A 191 -9.93 -12.47 -9.80
CA PHE A 191 -9.79 -13.84 -10.27
C PHE A 191 -8.74 -14.57 -9.44
N LEU A 192 -9.17 -15.65 -8.78
CA LEU A 192 -8.27 -16.47 -8.00
C LEU A 192 -8.51 -17.95 -8.27
N TRP A 193 -7.46 -18.63 -8.72
CA TRP A 193 -7.46 -20.04 -9.12
C TRP A 193 -8.42 -20.29 -10.30
N TRP A 194 -9.60 -20.81 -10.04
CA TRP A 194 -10.59 -21.18 -11.07
C TRP A 194 -11.86 -20.33 -10.99
N TYR A 195 -11.95 -19.44 -9.99
CA TYR A 195 -13.18 -18.70 -9.70
C TYR A 195 -12.96 -17.19 -9.83
N THR A 196 -13.94 -16.55 -10.43
CA THR A 196 -14.15 -15.11 -10.23
C THR A 196 -14.74 -14.91 -8.85
N ARG A 197 -14.07 -14.08 -8.05
CA ARG A 197 -14.57 -13.61 -6.76
C ARG A 197 -15.28 -12.30 -6.96
N ILE A 198 -16.52 -12.26 -6.57
CA ILE A 198 -17.40 -11.11 -6.75
C ILE A 198 -17.74 -10.57 -5.38
N VAL A 199 -17.29 -9.36 -5.08
CA VAL A 199 -17.69 -8.68 -3.85
C VAL A 199 -19.00 -7.96 -4.09
N ILE A 200 -20.03 -8.37 -3.36
CA ILE A 200 -21.39 -7.86 -3.45
C ILE A 200 -21.69 -6.98 -2.23
N GLU A 201 -22.11 -5.74 -2.47
CA GLU A 201 -22.72 -4.88 -1.46
C GLU A 201 -24.24 -4.99 -1.60
N LYS A 202 -24.96 -5.42 -0.55
CA LYS A 202 -26.42 -5.53 -0.52
C LYS A 202 -27.05 -4.34 0.20
N ASP A 203 -26.58 -4.10 1.40
CA ASP A 203 -27.00 -3.02 2.28
C ASP A 203 -25.75 -2.46 2.96
N TYR A 204 -25.91 -1.40 3.72
CA TYR A 204 -24.80 -0.78 4.43
C TYR A 204 -24.00 -1.75 5.34
N TYR A 205 -24.63 -2.86 5.79
CA TYR A 205 -24.03 -3.83 6.72
C TYR A 205 -24.02 -5.27 6.19
N ARG A 206 -24.59 -5.54 5.02
CA ARG A 206 -24.68 -6.88 4.46
C ARG A 206 -23.90 -6.96 3.19
N ASN A 207 -22.73 -7.52 3.28
CA ASN A 207 -21.84 -7.77 2.16
C ASN A 207 -21.62 -9.27 2.02
N GLU A 208 -21.37 -9.71 0.83
CA GLU A 208 -21.07 -11.10 0.51
C GLU A 208 -19.90 -11.17 -0.47
N ILE A 209 -19.13 -12.23 -0.41
CA ILE A 209 -18.19 -12.61 -1.45
C ILE A 209 -18.74 -13.85 -2.13
N TRP A 210 -18.94 -13.77 -3.41
CA TRP A 210 -19.45 -14.85 -4.21
C TRP A 210 -18.34 -15.48 -5.04
N LEU A 211 -18.35 -16.80 -5.11
CA LEU A 211 -17.47 -17.58 -5.96
C LEU A 211 -18.25 -18.02 -7.19
N TRP A 212 -17.72 -17.68 -8.35
CA TRP A 212 -18.35 -17.98 -9.62
C TRP A 212 -17.37 -18.63 -10.59
N ASP A 213 -17.76 -19.78 -11.11
CA ASP A 213 -17.12 -20.41 -12.25
C ASP A 213 -17.67 -19.77 -13.53
N ASN A 214 -16.81 -19.06 -14.24
CA ASN A 214 -17.18 -18.24 -15.41
C ASN A 214 -17.89 -19.01 -16.53
N SER A 215 -17.95 -20.32 -16.46
CA SER A 215 -18.64 -21.19 -17.43
C SER A 215 -20.11 -21.44 -17.13
N LYS A 216 -20.62 -21.02 -15.95
CA LYS A 216 -21.96 -21.33 -15.47
C LYS A 216 -22.84 -20.09 -15.38
N GLU A 217 -24.14 -20.30 -15.53
CA GLU A 217 -25.16 -19.25 -15.34
C GLU A 217 -25.55 -19.04 -13.85
N ALA A 218 -24.91 -19.75 -12.93
CA ALA A 218 -25.22 -19.69 -11.52
C ALA A 218 -23.97 -19.52 -10.65
N ILE A 219 -24.14 -18.82 -9.55
CA ILE A 219 -23.11 -18.65 -8.53
C ILE A 219 -22.88 -19.99 -7.81
N ASN A 220 -21.62 -20.39 -7.72
CA ASN A 220 -21.23 -21.65 -7.07
C ASN A 220 -21.42 -21.57 -5.56
N GLU A 221 -21.01 -20.45 -4.97
CA GLU A 221 -21.00 -20.30 -3.52
C GLU A 221 -21.10 -18.84 -3.08
N ARG A 222 -21.63 -18.64 -1.86
CA ARG A 222 -21.81 -17.32 -1.24
C ARG A 222 -21.25 -17.34 0.17
N ILE A 223 -20.37 -16.39 0.46
CA ILE A 223 -19.70 -16.25 1.74
C ILE A 223 -20.19 -14.95 2.37
N PRO A 224 -20.96 -15.01 3.47
CA PRO A 224 -21.44 -13.80 4.13
C PRO A 224 -20.26 -13.05 4.78
N MET A 225 -20.25 -11.74 4.63
CA MET A 225 -19.22 -10.84 5.14
C MET A 225 -19.89 -9.63 5.83
N ASP A 226 -20.78 -9.93 6.76
CA ASP A 226 -21.53 -8.91 7.48
C ASP A 226 -20.60 -7.96 8.25
N TRP A 227 -20.97 -6.67 8.30
CA TRP A 227 -20.23 -5.57 8.96
C TRP A 227 -18.96 -5.10 8.25
N TYR A 228 -18.54 -5.71 7.14
CA TYR A 228 -17.41 -5.27 6.34
C TYR A 228 -17.88 -4.49 5.12
N LYS A 229 -17.38 -3.28 4.95
CA LYS A 229 -17.53 -2.53 3.71
C LYS A 229 -16.21 -2.55 2.98
N PHE A 230 -16.16 -3.29 1.88
CA PHE A 230 -14.93 -3.42 1.10
C PHE A 230 -14.79 -2.27 0.11
N TYR A 231 -13.56 -1.78 -0.03
CA TYR A 231 -13.22 -0.68 -0.94
C TYR A 231 -12.28 -1.11 -2.03
N GLN A 232 -11.36 -2.00 -1.74
CA GLN A 232 -10.30 -2.41 -2.64
C GLN A 232 -10.01 -3.89 -2.47
N SER A 233 -9.52 -4.52 -3.53
CA SER A 233 -9.07 -5.90 -3.49
C SER A 233 -7.94 -6.15 -4.46
N VAL A 234 -7.13 -7.16 -4.15
CA VAL A 234 -6.07 -7.63 -5.04
C VAL A 234 -5.73 -9.08 -4.75
N VAL A 235 -5.42 -9.83 -5.78
CA VAL A 235 -4.88 -11.19 -5.67
C VAL A 235 -3.36 -11.11 -5.67
N TYR A 236 -2.75 -11.69 -4.65
CA TYR A 236 -1.31 -11.71 -4.49
C TYR A 236 -0.84 -13.04 -3.88
N LYS A 237 0.16 -13.68 -4.46
CA LYS A 237 0.70 -15.00 -4.03
C LYS A 237 -0.38 -16.06 -3.79
N GLY A 238 -1.41 -16.11 -4.63
CA GLY A 238 -2.49 -17.09 -4.52
C GLY A 238 -3.44 -16.86 -3.35
N GLN A 239 -3.44 -15.67 -2.78
CA GLN A 239 -4.38 -15.22 -1.73
C GLN A 239 -5.14 -13.99 -2.19
N HIS A 240 -6.34 -13.79 -1.65
CA HIS A 240 -7.18 -12.65 -1.93
C HIS A 240 -7.09 -11.64 -0.77
N TYR A 241 -6.49 -10.50 -1.02
CA TYR A 241 -6.38 -9.41 -0.05
C TYR A 241 -7.51 -8.41 -0.26
N LEU A 242 -8.13 -8.00 0.82
CA LEU A 242 -9.29 -7.12 0.85
C LEU A 242 -9.06 -5.97 1.82
N VAL A 243 -9.32 -4.77 1.36
CA VAL A 243 -9.31 -3.57 2.19
C VAL A 243 -10.76 -3.21 2.52
N SER A 244 -11.08 -3.20 3.79
CA SER A 244 -12.41 -2.86 4.30
C SER A 244 -12.41 -1.50 5.02
N ASN A 245 -13.57 -1.10 5.50
CA ASN A 245 -13.76 0.15 6.25
C ASN A 245 -12.89 0.27 7.54
N LYS A 246 -12.24 -0.80 7.98
CA LYS A 246 -11.45 -0.80 9.23
C LYS A 246 -10.15 -1.60 9.16
N TRP A 247 -9.99 -2.48 8.17
CA TRP A 247 -8.89 -3.45 8.17
C TRP A 247 -8.38 -3.76 6.77
N LEU A 248 -7.09 -4.08 6.72
CA LEU A 248 -6.54 -4.96 5.68
C LEU A 248 -6.72 -6.40 6.17
N GLY A 249 -7.29 -7.24 5.34
CA GLY A 249 -7.42 -8.66 5.62
C GLY A 249 -7.09 -9.51 4.43
N MET A 250 -6.83 -10.77 4.70
CA MET A 250 -6.56 -11.81 3.72
C MET A 250 -7.68 -12.84 3.78
N MET A 251 -8.20 -13.22 2.64
CA MET A 251 -9.20 -14.27 2.53
C MET A 251 -8.54 -15.53 1.99
N ASN A 252 -8.50 -16.55 2.83
CA ASN A 252 -8.14 -17.89 2.44
C ASN A 252 -9.42 -18.71 2.31
N TRP A 253 -9.80 -19.08 1.10
CA TRP A 253 -11.00 -19.81 0.73
C TRP A 253 -12.29 -19.25 1.37
N TYR A 254 -12.61 -19.59 2.62
CA TYR A 254 -13.81 -19.15 3.35
C TYR A 254 -13.52 -18.25 4.56
N ASN A 255 -12.27 -18.20 5.01
CA ASN A 255 -11.93 -17.49 6.24
C ASN A 255 -11.27 -16.15 5.90
N TYR A 256 -11.77 -15.10 6.54
CA TYR A 256 -11.20 -13.75 6.46
C TYR A 256 -10.33 -13.51 7.69
N PHE A 257 -9.04 -13.31 7.48
CA PHE A 257 -8.07 -13.04 8.52
C PHE A 257 -7.71 -11.58 8.50
N ILE A 258 -7.88 -10.90 9.62
CA ILE A 258 -7.48 -9.51 9.77
C ILE A 258 -5.96 -9.46 9.94
N ILE A 259 -5.30 -8.73 9.04
CA ILE A 259 -3.86 -8.49 9.09
C ILE A 259 -3.57 -7.25 9.90
N LYS A 260 -4.23 -6.13 9.58
CA LYS A 260 -3.97 -4.83 10.19
C LYS A 260 -5.25 -4.02 10.28
N ARG A 261 -5.44 -3.35 11.43
CA ARG A 261 -6.50 -2.34 11.60
C ARG A 261 -6.03 -1.00 11.07
N PHE A 262 -6.95 -0.29 10.41
CA PHE A 262 -6.72 1.05 9.89
C PHE A 262 -7.97 1.90 10.07
N ASP A 263 -7.77 3.20 10.21
CA ASP A 263 -8.89 4.12 10.46
C ASP A 263 -9.41 4.81 9.20
N LYS A 264 -8.59 4.90 8.14
CA LYS A 264 -8.90 5.71 6.96
C LYS A 264 -8.31 5.11 5.69
N PHE A 265 -9.13 4.69 4.74
CA PHE A 265 -8.71 4.20 3.43
C PHE A 265 -9.14 5.11 2.29
N SER A 266 -8.49 4.95 1.15
CA SER A 266 -9.05 5.43 -0.09
C SER A 266 -10.27 4.58 -0.45
N ASP A 267 -11.36 5.22 -0.84
CA ASP A 267 -12.59 4.56 -1.29
C ASP A 267 -12.60 4.27 -2.81
N ASN A 268 -11.51 4.51 -3.51
CA ASN A 268 -11.36 4.15 -4.90
C ASN A 268 -10.90 2.69 -5.03
N ILE A 269 -11.62 1.91 -5.83
CA ILE A 269 -11.34 0.49 -6.08
C ILE A 269 -9.95 0.25 -6.70
N ASN A 270 -9.39 1.23 -7.39
CA ASN A 270 -8.09 1.17 -8.06
C ASN A 270 -6.94 1.75 -7.21
N SER A 271 -7.15 1.97 -5.93
CA SER A 271 -6.12 2.48 -5.01
C SER A 271 -5.30 1.37 -4.35
N ILE A 272 -5.12 0.27 -5.05
CA ILE A 272 -4.30 -0.88 -4.64
C ILE A 272 -3.60 -1.48 -5.85
N CYS A 273 -2.35 -1.88 -5.71
CA CYS A 273 -1.63 -2.62 -6.74
C CYS A 273 -0.55 -3.52 -6.15
N VAL A 274 -0.06 -4.46 -6.96
CA VAL A 274 1.12 -5.29 -6.64
C VAL A 274 2.29 -4.77 -7.45
N TYR A 275 3.41 -4.55 -6.79
CA TYR A 275 4.67 -4.15 -7.42
C TYR A 275 5.86 -4.71 -6.61
N ASP A 276 6.88 -5.18 -7.30
CA ASP A 276 8.10 -5.72 -6.71
C ASP A 276 7.82 -6.68 -5.54
N ASP A 277 6.94 -7.66 -5.79
CA ASP A 277 6.52 -8.69 -4.82
C ASP A 277 5.94 -8.13 -3.50
N LYS A 278 5.30 -6.95 -3.56
CA LYS A 278 4.66 -6.25 -2.43
C LYS A 278 3.31 -5.69 -2.85
N ILE A 279 2.40 -5.55 -1.89
CA ILE A 279 1.11 -4.90 -2.09
C ILE A 279 1.22 -3.44 -1.63
N TYR A 280 0.87 -2.51 -2.49
CA TYR A 280 0.79 -1.08 -2.20
C TYR A 280 -0.67 -0.70 -2.06
N ILE A 281 -1.00 -0.06 -0.95
CA ILE A 281 -2.38 0.25 -0.54
C ILE A 281 -2.49 1.75 -0.31
N GLY A 282 -3.29 2.42 -1.13
CA GLY A 282 -3.53 3.84 -1.01
C GLY A 282 -4.45 4.19 0.16
N TRP A 283 -4.09 5.24 0.88
CA TRP A 283 -4.80 5.77 2.03
C TRP A 283 -5.14 7.25 1.85
N THR A 284 -5.76 7.87 2.85
CA THR A 284 -6.14 9.29 2.76
C THR A 284 -4.95 10.23 2.66
N ASP A 285 -3.82 9.85 3.25
CA ASP A 285 -2.62 10.71 3.30
C ASP A 285 -1.32 9.96 2.97
N TRP A 286 -1.39 8.61 2.84
CA TRP A 286 -0.23 7.73 2.80
C TRP A 286 -0.41 6.58 1.83
N ILE A 287 0.69 5.86 1.56
CA ILE A 287 0.68 4.52 0.98
C ILE A 287 1.24 3.55 2.01
N TYR A 288 0.51 2.49 2.27
CA TYR A 288 1.02 1.34 3.01
C TYR A 288 1.58 0.32 2.07
N ILE A 289 2.68 -0.30 2.49
CA ILE A 289 3.32 -1.38 1.77
C ILE A 289 3.21 -2.63 2.62
N TYR A 290 2.62 -3.67 2.05
CA TYR A 290 2.49 -4.96 2.69
C TYR A 290 3.27 -6.01 1.92
N TRP A 291 4.10 -6.77 2.62
CA TRP A 291 4.92 -7.82 2.06
C TRP A 291 4.69 -9.14 2.79
N ALA A 292 4.06 -10.12 2.13
CA ALA A 292 3.95 -11.48 2.63
C ALA A 292 5.22 -12.25 2.30
N LYS A 293 6.13 -12.37 3.25
CA LYS A 293 7.35 -13.14 3.09
C LYS A 293 7.03 -14.62 3.02
N ASN A 294 7.67 -15.33 2.09
CA ASN A 294 7.41 -16.74 1.83
C ASN A 294 7.61 -17.66 3.04
N LYS A 295 6.72 -18.64 3.13
CA LYS A 295 6.81 -19.92 3.88
C LYS A 295 6.88 -19.88 5.41
N ASN A 296 7.28 -18.80 6.06
CA ASN A 296 7.37 -18.73 7.52
C ASN A 296 6.38 -17.75 8.16
N TYR A 297 5.34 -17.32 7.42
CA TYR A 297 4.27 -16.41 7.87
C TYR A 297 4.76 -15.07 8.45
N SER A 298 6.01 -14.69 8.17
CA SER A 298 6.47 -13.35 8.55
C SER A 298 6.00 -12.35 7.51
N GLU A 299 5.02 -11.59 7.90
CA GLU A 299 4.46 -10.50 7.12
C GLU A 299 5.08 -9.20 7.58
N VAL A 300 5.33 -8.29 6.66
CA VAL A 300 5.90 -6.98 6.99
C VAL A 300 4.99 -5.91 6.41
N LEU A 301 4.60 -4.99 7.26
CA LEU A 301 3.81 -3.83 6.87
C LEU A 301 4.58 -2.57 7.27
N TRP A 302 4.76 -1.64 6.35
CA TRP A 302 5.33 -0.34 6.63
C TRP A 302 4.62 0.77 5.87
N MET A 303 4.88 1.99 6.25
CA MET A 303 4.24 3.16 5.73
C MET A 303 5.19 3.93 4.82
N TRP A 304 4.68 4.35 3.69
CA TRP A 304 5.36 5.17 2.72
C TRP A 304 4.52 6.42 2.43
N THR A 305 5.07 7.60 2.66
CA THR A 305 4.33 8.83 2.39
C THR A 305 4.81 9.47 1.12
N TYR A 306 3.88 9.96 0.33
CA TYR A 306 4.20 10.77 -0.82
C TYR A 306 3.88 12.24 -0.59
N THR A 307 2.70 12.49 -0.17
CA THR A 307 2.16 13.84 -0.04
C THR A 307 1.06 13.80 1.00
N TRP A 308 0.76 14.91 1.55
CA TRP A 308 -0.36 15.09 2.48
C TRP A 308 -1.73 15.08 1.77
N ALA A 309 -1.89 14.22 0.78
CA ALA A 309 -3.10 14.17 -0.05
C ALA A 309 -3.57 12.74 -0.26
N LYS A 310 -4.89 12.58 -0.37
CA LYS A 310 -5.55 11.28 -0.61
C LYS A 310 -5.03 10.62 -1.88
N VAL A 311 -4.64 9.38 -1.76
CA VAL A 311 -4.26 8.52 -2.88
C VAL A 311 -5.53 8.03 -3.58
N TRP A 312 -5.70 8.36 -4.86
CA TRP A 312 -6.88 7.99 -5.63
C TRP A 312 -6.67 6.74 -6.47
N ALA A 313 -5.55 6.60 -7.15
CA ALA A 313 -5.23 5.43 -7.95
C ALA A 313 -3.76 5.07 -7.83
N LEU A 314 -3.47 3.78 -7.87
CA LEU A 314 -2.15 3.19 -7.95
C LEU A 314 -2.04 2.37 -9.23
N ALA A 315 -0.88 2.41 -9.86
CA ALA A 315 -0.54 1.53 -10.96
C ALA A 315 0.95 1.20 -10.90
N SER A 316 1.31 0.04 -11.40
CA SER A 316 2.69 -0.40 -11.48
C SER A 316 3.04 -0.85 -12.89
N ASN A 317 4.32 -0.79 -13.21
CA ASN A 317 4.93 -1.49 -14.34
C ASN A 317 6.15 -2.27 -13.82
N TYR A 318 6.95 -2.84 -14.70
CA TYR A 318 8.13 -3.61 -14.32
C TYR A 318 9.23 -2.78 -13.62
N GLN A 319 9.22 -1.45 -13.75
CA GLN A 319 10.29 -0.57 -13.27
C GLN A 319 9.83 0.39 -12.18
N ASP A 320 8.56 0.82 -12.20
CA ASP A 320 8.07 1.89 -11.36
C ASP A 320 6.66 1.67 -10.83
N ILE A 321 6.37 2.37 -9.74
CA ILE A 321 5.01 2.55 -9.22
C ILE A 321 4.56 4.00 -9.46
N PHE A 322 3.33 4.14 -9.92
CA PHE A 322 2.67 5.42 -10.19
C PHE A 322 1.54 5.63 -9.21
N THR A 323 1.47 6.84 -8.70
CA THR A 323 0.46 7.24 -7.72
C THR A 323 -0.23 8.51 -8.18
N SER A 324 -1.54 8.56 -8.09
CA SER A 324 -2.30 9.78 -8.26
C SER A 324 -2.81 10.32 -6.93
N THR A 325 -2.59 11.62 -6.70
CA THR A 325 -3.08 12.32 -5.52
C THR A 325 -3.76 13.61 -5.96
N GLY A 326 -5.07 13.67 -5.78
CA GLY A 326 -5.84 14.81 -6.28
C GLY A 326 -5.67 14.98 -7.79
N THR A 327 -5.12 16.11 -8.23
CA THR A 327 -4.89 16.43 -9.64
C THR A 327 -3.46 16.17 -10.12
N LYS A 328 -2.64 15.50 -9.33
CA LYS A 328 -1.23 15.25 -9.65
C LYS A 328 -0.94 13.77 -9.78
N ILE A 329 0.00 13.45 -10.67
CA ILE A 329 0.58 12.12 -10.83
C ILE A 329 2.00 12.15 -10.30
N TRP A 330 2.36 11.11 -9.59
CA TRP A 330 3.66 10.92 -8.98
C TRP A 330 4.26 9.62 -9.45
N PHE A 331 5.56 9.57 -9.60
CA PHE A 331 6.31 8.34 -9.89
C PHE A 331 7.62 8.33 -9.11
N ASN A 332 8.19 7.15 -8.94
CA ASN A 332 9.42 6.99 -8.18
C ASN A 332 10.63 7.32 -9.03
N THR A 333 11.53 8.13 -8.50
CA THR A 333 12.75 8.48 -9.23
C THR A 333 14.01 8.32 -8.40
N ASN A 334 13.99 8.75 -7.15
CA ASN A 334 15.18 8.78 -6.31
C ASN A 334 14.83 8.33 -4.90
N PRO A 335 15.80 7.85 -4.12
CA PRO A 335 15.58 7.52 -2.71
C PRO A 335 15.13 8.75 -1.90
N ALA A 336 14.35 8.49 -0.87
CA ALA A 336 13.89 9.52 0.03
C ALA A 336 15.06 10.19 0.75
N THR A 337 14.99 11.52 0.85
CA THR A 337 16.01 12.31 1.53
C THR A 337 15.83 12.35 3.04
N ASP A 338 14.61 12.03 3.52
CA ASP A 338 14.29 11.93 4.94
C ASP A 338 13.47 10.68 5.21
N TRP A 339 13.90 9.89 6.15
CA TRP A 339 13.17 8.72 6.61
C TRP A 339 13.23 8.61 8.13
N GLU A 340 12.18 8.07 8.69
CA GLU A 340 11.98 8.05 10.13
C GLU A 340 11.44 6.70 10.59
N ILE A 341 11.93 6.26 11.75
CA ILE A 341 11.43 5.10 12.45
C ILE A 341 11.21 5.47 13.91
N GLN A 342 10.04 5.12 14.43
CA GLN A 342 9.78 5.14 15.86
C GLN A 342 9.56 3.71 16.34
N THR A 343 10.32 3.31 17.35
CA THR A 343 10.17 1.97 17.96
C THR A 343 8.92 1.91 18.82
N MET A 344 8.58 0.71 19.26
CA MET A 344 7.65 0.54 20.37
C MET A 344 8.21 1.16 21.66
N ALA A 345 7.34 1.40 22.64
CA ALA A 345 7.78 1.74 23.99
C ALA A 345 8.18 0.48 24.74
N TYR A 346 9.39 0.46 25.24
CA TYR A 346 9.94 -0.69 25.98
C TYR A 346 9.78 -0.49 27.48
N TYR A 347 9.11 -1.43 28.15
CA TYR A 347 8.83 -1.38 29.60
C TYR A 347 9.23 -2.66 30.36
N TRP A 348 9.73 -3.69 29.68
CA TRP A 348 10.26 -4.96 30.25
C TRP A 348 9.49 -5.51 31.44
N ASN A 349 8.50 -6.30 31.20
CA ASN A 349 7.67 -7.04 32.14
C ASN A 349 6.93 -6.20 33.20
N SER A 350 7.31 -4.97 33.47
CA SER A 350 6.64 -4.12 34.45
C SER A 350 6.78 -2.64 34.15
N LEU A 351 5.64 -1.97 34.05
CA LEU A 351 5.56 -0.49 33.91
C LEU A 351 5.89 0.21 35.26
N SER A 352 5.83 -0.50 36.39
CA SER A 352 6.07 0.09 37.71
C SER A 352 7.55 0.12 38.09
N GLN A 353 8.38 -0.72 37.50
CA GLN A 353 9.79 -0.80 37.86
C GLN A 353 10.63 0.24 37.10
N ILE A 354 11.47 0.94 37.88
CA ILE A 354 12.44 1.89 37.31
C ILE A 354 13.66 1.13 36.81
N LYS A 355 14.10 1.50 35.60
CA LYS A 355 15.29 0.94 34.95
C LYS A 355 16.29 2.04 34.73
N GLN A 356 17.56 1.71 34.73
CA GLN A 356 18.64 2.60 34.38
C GLN A 356 19.24 2.12 33.05
N CYS A 357 19.05 2.87 32.00
CA CYS A 357 19.75 2.63 30.75
C CYS A 357 21.16 3.20 30.83
N LEU A 358 22.14 2.38 30.49
CA LEU A 358 23.54 2.77 30.49
C LEU A 358 23.95 3.34 29.16
N TYR A 359 23.76 2.59 28.12
CA TYR A 359 24.08 3.00 26.75
C TYR A 359 23.26 2.23 25.71
N MET A 360 23.20 2.77 24.51
CA MET A 360 22.67 2.13 23.32
C MET A 360 23.80 1.87 22.33
N ARG A 361 23.85 0.70 21.75
CA ARG A 361 24.77 0.36 20.66
C ARG A 361 24.01 0.31 19.35
N LEU A 362 24.49 1.08 18.35
CA LEU A 362 23.94 1.12 17.00
C LEU A 362 24.94 0.51 16.01
N TRP A 363 24.41 -0.29 15.10
CA TRP A 363 25.11 -0.80 13.93
C TRP A 363 24.53 -0.15 12.68
N TYR A 364 25.35 0.58 11.96
CA TYR A 364 24.88 1.38 10.84
C TYR A 364 25.97 1.56 9.77
N LYS A 365 25.53 2.00 8.58
CA LYS A 365 26.39 2.49 7.51
C LYS A 365 25.94 3.90 7.16
N ILE A 366 26.85 4.83 7.04
CA ILE A 366 26.61 6.21 6.63
C ILE A 366 27.69 6.58 5.61
N THR A 367 27.29 7.19 4.51
CA THR A 367 28.19 7.78 3.51
C THR A 367 28.55 9.21 3.91
N ASP A 368 29.69 9.72 3.44
CA ASP A 368 30.21 11.06 3.79
C ASP A 368 29.19 12.17 3.51
N GLY A 369 29.07 13.08 4.47
CA GLY A 369 28.12 14.20 4.41
C GLY A 369 26.73 13.91 4.96
N TRP A 370 26.43 12.67 5.38
CA TRP A 370 25.12 12.26 5.87
C TRP A 370 25.10 11.95 7.35
N PHE A 371 23.90 11.79 7.92
CA PHE A 371 23.77 11.59 9.37
C PHE A 371 22.62 10.66 9.73
N ILE A 372 22.74 10.09 10.94
CA ILE A 372 21.61 9.51 11.69
C ILE A 372 21.40 10.38 12.92
N LYS A 373 20.17 10.84 13.13
CA LYS A 373 19.73 11.48 14.38
C LYS A 373 18.97 10.46 15.19
N ALA A 374 19.39 10.26 16.42
CA ALA A 374 18.70 9.41 17.36
C ALA A 374 18.05 10.25 18.47
N TYR A 375 16.80 9.96 18.73
CA TYR A 375 16.00 10.64 19.75
C TYR A 375 15.41 9.61 20.68
N TYR A 376 15.08 10.03 21.88
CA TYR A 376 14.31 9.21 22.82
C TYR A 376 13.22 10.01 23.51
N ARG A 377 12.24 9.31 24.06
CA ARG A 377 11.27 9.81 25.05
C ARG A 377 11.03 8.77 26.12
N THR A 378 10.68 9.23 27.31
CA THR A 378 10.43 8.38 28.49
C THR A 378 9.16 8.83 29.21
N ASP A 379 8.74 8.05 30.23
CA ASP A 379 7.66 8.41 31.15
C ASP A 379 7.86 9.74 31.90
N LYS A 380 9.09 10.21 31.99
CA LYS A 380 9.44 11.47 32.70
C LYS A 380 9.33 12.73 31.83
N VAL A 381 9.13 12.59 30.54
CA VAL A 381 8.95 13.71 29.63
C VAL A 381 7.48 14.15 29.67
N ASN A 382 7.20 15.39 30.05
CA ASN A 382 5.85 15.94 30.20
C ASN A 382 5.01 15.97 28.92
N SER A 383 5.64 15.84 27.75
CA SER A 383 4.97 15.77 26.45
C SER A 383 5.05 14.35 25.91
N ARG A 384 3.90 13.70 25.71
CA ARG A 384 3.81 12.37 25.05
C ARG A 384 4.18 12.43 23.57
N THR A 385 4.32 13.61 23.00
CA THR A 385 4.53 13.83 21.57
C THR A 385 5.95 14.26 21.20
N GLU A 386 6.73 14.79 22.16
CA GLU A 386 8.06 15.31 21.89
C GLU A 386 9.16 14.29 22.20
N PHE A 387 10.07 14.13 21.26
CA PHE A 387 11.29 13.36 21.43
C PHE A 387 12.45 14.31 21.73
N THR A 388 13.22 13.99 22.77
CA THR A 388 14.45 14.73 23.07
C THR A 388 15.56 14.27 22.16
N MET A 389 16.21 15.19 21.46
CA MET A 389 17.37 14.89 20.61
C MET A 389 18.64 14.92 21.44
N ASP A 390 19.44 13.84 21.36
CA ASP A 390 20.71 13.79 22.06
C ASP A 390 21.92 13.57 21.16
N TRP A 391 21.77 12.96 19.97
CA TRP A 391 22.95 12.55 19.21
C TRP A 391 22.83 12.70 17.72
N TRP A 392 23.93 13.18 17.15
CA TRP A 392 24.18 13.17 15.71
C TRP A 392 25.30 12.17 15.43
N LEU A 393 25.00 11.15 14.65
CA LEU A 393 25.98 10.23 14.11
C LEU A 393 26.32 10.69 12.70
N THR A 394 27.59 10.95 12.46
CA THR A 394 28.12 11.31 11.14
C THR A 394 29.06 10.22 10.66
N SER A 395 29.38 10.22 9.37
CA SER A 395 30.40 9.34 8.81
C SER A 395 31.75 9.59 9.51
N GLN A 396 32.45 8.51 9.79
CA GLN A 396 33.84 8.59 10.26
C GLN A 396 34.75 8.16 9.09
N SER A 397 35.54 9.09 8.59
CA SER A 397 36.30 8.96 7.35
C SER A 397 37.33 7.82 7.28
N ASN A 398 37.55 7.08 8.37
CA ASN A 398 38.56 6.03 8.44
C ASN A 398 38.04 4.64 8.87
N MET A 399 36.75 4.42 8.95
CA MET A 399 36.19 3.12 9.40
C MET A 399 35.61 2.33 8.23
N ARG A 400 35.87 1.03 8.21
CA ARG A 400 35.20 0.09 7.30
C ARG A 400 33.75 -0.11 7.74
N SER A 401 32.83 -0.05 6.80
CA SER A 401 31.41 -0.31 7.02
C SER A 401 31.14 -1.81 7.27
N PRO A 402 30.21 -2.20 8.17
CA PRO A 402 29.34 -1.34 9.00
C PRO A 402 30.01 -0.86 10.29
N PHE A 403 29.59 0.30 10.76
CA PHE A 403 30.09 0.88 12.02
C PHE A 403 29.25 0.43 13.21
N ALA A 404 29.91 0.27 14.36
CA ALA A 404 29.25 0.11 15.64
C ALA A 404 29.63 1.29 16.55
N THR A 405 28.62 1.99 17.05
CA THR A 405 28.82 3.10 18.00
C THR A 405 27.99 2.85 19.25
N SER A 406 28.58 3.12 20.41
CA SER A 406 27.89 3.10 21.69
C SER A 406 27.58 4.51 22.15
N ILE A 407 26.32 4.81 22.38
CA ILE A 407 25.82 6.10 22.83
C ILE A 407 25.50 5.97 24.30
N LYS A 408 26.19 6.76 25.16
CA LYS A 408 25.95 6.76 26.60
C LYS A 408 24.65 7.49 26.90
N LEU A 409 23.70 6.82 27.55
CA LEU A 409 22.38 7.33 27.87
C LEU A 409 22.24 7.79 29.31
N ASN A 410 22.62 6.94 30.25
CA ASN A 410 22.53 7.17 31.69
C ASN A 410 21.14 7.71 32.14
N LEU A 411 20.07 7.11 31.61
CA LEU A 411 18.69 7.52 31.84
C LEU A 411 17.99 6.59 32.80
N ARG A 412 17.13 7.16 33.68
CA ARG A 412 16.18 6.41 34.50
C ARG A 412 14.77 6.55 33.97
N PHE A 413 14.08 5.43 33.77
CA PHE A 413 12.73 5.43 33.17
C PHE A 413 11.94 4.18 33.62
N GLN A 414 10.63 4.25 33.46
CA GLN A 414 9.74 3.09 33.53
C GLN A 414 9.55 2.49 32.14
N TRP A 415 9.36 3.34 31.13
CA TRP A 415 9.38 2.98 29.72
C TRP A 415 10.21 3.98 28.89
N ILE A 416 10.73 3.51 27.78
CA ILE A 416 11.51 4.32 26.83
C ILE A 416 11.10 3.98 25.39
N GLN A 417 11.03 4.98 24.55
CA GLN A 417 10.82 4.85 23.11
C GLN A 417 11.94 5.58 22.37
N PHE A 418 12.37 5.03 21.25
CA PHE A 418 13.38 5.63 20.38
C PHE A 418 12.78 6.07 19.05
N LYS A 419 13.37 7.11 18.50
CA LYS A 419 13.12 7.60 17.16
C LYS A 419 14.45 7.79 16.45
N PHE A 420 14.57 7.25 15.25
CA PHE A 420 15.72 7.42 14.37
C PHE A 420 15.26 8.16 13.12
N VAL A 421 16.00 9.22 12.80
CA VAL A 421 15.83 9.97 11.55
C VAL A 421 17.13 9.85 10.77
N LEU A 422 17.03 9.39 9.55
CA LEU A 422 18.16 9.10 8.71
C LEU A 422 18.08 9.98 7.46
N SER A 423 19.22 10.42 7.00
CA SER A 423 19.34 11.23 5.80
C SER A 423 20.00 10.42 4.70
N TRP A 424 19.38 10.42 3.52
CA TRP A 424 19.94 9.94 2.26
C TRP A 424 20.07 8.42 2.03
N GLU A 425 20.28 8.09 0.78
CA GLU A 425 20.20 6.84 0.03
C GLU A 425 21.06 5.70 0.56
N ASP A 426 22.30 5.99 0.92
CA ASP A 426 23.27 5.00 1.39
C ASP A 426 23.36 4.89 2.91
N THR A 427 22.38 5.44 3.62
CA THR A 427 22.32 5.32 5.07
C THR A 427 21.55 4.09 5.46
N HIS A 428 22.19 3.16 6.13
CA HIS A 428 21.60 1.90 6.54
C HIS A 428 21.66 1.75 8.05
N LEU A 429 20.57 1.31 8.65
CA LEU A 429 20.51 0.97 10.06
C LEU A 429 20.31 -0.55 10.20
N TYR A 430 21.30 -1.24 10.74
CA TYR A 430 21.31 -2.70 10.85
C TYR A 430 20.70 -3.20 12.17
N SER A 431 21.10 -2.62 13.27
CA SER A 431 20.54 -3.00 14.59
C SER A 431 20.74 -1.89 15.63
N ALA A 432 19.94 -1.95 16.67
CA ALA A 432 20.11 -1.19 17.89
C ALA A 432 19.91 -2.09 19.11
N ASP A 433 20.86 -2.05 20.04
CA ASP A 433 20.82 -2.79 21.30
C ASP A 433 20.85 -1.81 22.46
N LEU A 434 20.01 -2.03 23.47
CA LEU A 434 19.96 -1.24 24.70
C LEU A 434 20.58 -2.03 25.84
N PHE A 435 21.51 -1.40 26.56
CA PHE A 435 22.16 -1.96 27.74
C PHE A 435 21.64 -1.26 28.99
N TYR A 436 21.08 -2.03 29.90
CA TYR A 436 20.39 -1.52 31.09
C TYR A 436 20.62 -2.36 32.35
N ASN A 437 20.45 -1.74 33.51
CA ASN A 437 20.40 -2.40 34.78
C ASN A 437 19.03 -2.17 35.42
N TRP A 438 18.59 -3.17 36.18
CA TRP A 438 17.46 -3.02 37.07
C TRP A 438 17.90 -2.19 38.27
N MET A 439 17.12 -1.22 38.66
CA MET A 439 17.27 -0.58 39.95
C MET A 439 16.43 -1.38 40.94
N LEU A 440 17.12 -2.01 41.87
CA LEU A 440 16.47 -2.55 43.07
C LEU A 440 16.13 -1.34 43.94
N ASP A 441 14.84 -1.17 44.25
CA ASP A 441 14.35 -0.18 45.21
C ASP A 441 14.85 -0.51 46.60
#